data_e4d5016536a755b65fcf2fc6657f7054
#
_entry.id   e4d5016536a755b65fcf2fc6657f7054
#
_cell.length_a   1.000
_cell.length_b   1.000
_cell.length_c   1.000
_cell.angle_alpha   90.00
_cell.angle_beta   90.00
_cell.angle_gamma   90.00
#
_symmetry.space_group_name_H-M   'P 1'
#
loop_
_entity.id
_entity.type
_entity.pdbx_description
1 polymer ?
#
loop_
_entity_poly.entity_id
_entity_poly.type
_entity_poly.pdbx_seq_one_letter_code
_entity_poly.pdbx_strand_id
1 'polypeptide(L)'
;MPIQVEVWGDYACFTRPEMKTERVSYDVMTPSAARGLLESVYWHPGLRWMIDRIRVCSPIRFTNIRRNEVKDVISANKVKAVMNGGTGELYLAASESIQQRAAMVLRDVHYVIDAHFEMTPAAAPGDNHGKFQDIVKRRLERGQCYSTVSYTHLTLPTKA
;
A
#
# COMPACT_ATOMS: atom_id res chain seq x y z
N MET A 1 -15.30 -17.83 1.41
CA MET A 1 -14.60 -18.57 0.34
C MET A 1 -13.19 -18.02 0.20
N PRO A 2 -12.18 -18.86 0.01
CA PRO A 2 -10.82 -18.38 -0.23
C PRO A 2 -10.74 -17.65 -1.59
N ILE A 3 -10.01 -16.56 -1.61
CA ILE A 3 -9.69 -15.78 -2.79
C ILE A 3 -8.19 -15.91 -3.00
N GLN A 4 -7.77 -16.19 -4.23
CA GLN A 4 -6.37 -16.25 -4.60
C GLN A 4 -6.07 -15.09 -5.54
N VAL A 5 -5.05 -14.31 -5.18
CA VAL A 5 -4.61 -13.13 -5.94
C VAL A 5 -3.14 -13.28 -6.27
N GLU A 6 -2.82 -13.22 -7.55
CA GLU A 6 -1.46 -13.18 -8.06
C GLU A 6 -1.03 -11.73 -8.25
N VAL A 7 0.15 -11.37 -7.73
CA VAL A 7 0.69 -10.02 -7.80
C VAL A 7 2.17 -10.04 -8.14
N TRP A 8 2.61 -9.11 -9.00
CA TRP A 8 4.01 -9.00 -9.39
C TRP A 8 4.39 -7.55 -9.70
N GLY A 9 5.66 -7.25 -9.77
CA GLY A 9 6.15 -5.92 -10.11
C GLY A 9 7.67 -5.91 -10.23
N ASP A 10 8.17 -4.89 -10.92
CA ASP A 10 9.61 -4.71 -11.09
C ASP A 10 10.31 -4.40 -9.77
N TYR A 11 9.63 -3.68 -8.87
CA TYR A 11 10.14 -3.28 -7.56
C TYR A 11 9.06 -3.39 -6.49
N ALA A 12 9.49 -3.72 -5.26
CA ALA A 12 8.66 -3.64 -4.06
C ALA A 12 9.48 -3.20 -2.84
N CYS A 13 8.87 -2.46 -1.93
CA CYS A 13 9.49 -2.07 -0.67
C CYS A 13 8.52 -2.28 0.50
N PHE A 14 8.75 -3.34 1.25
CA PHE A 14 8.05 -3.63 2.50
C PHE A 14 8.88 -3.08 3.65
N THR A 15 8.79 -1.77 3.86
CA THR A 15 9.70 -1.00 4.72
C THR A 15 9.77 -1.54 6.14
N ARG A 16 10.98 -1.80 6.62
CA ARG A 16 11.25 -2.15 8.02
C ARG A 16 11.01 -0.92 8.91
N PRO A 17 10.29 -1.05 10.03
CA PRO A 17 9.94 0.08 10.90
C PRO A 17 11.15 0.86 11.43
N GLU A 18 12.26 0.17 11.66
CA GLU A 18 13.51 0.75 12.13
C GLU A 18 14.27 1.56 11.06
N MET A 19 13.98 1.31 9.78
CA MET A 19 14.64 1.92 8.62
C MET A 19 13.69 2.85 7.84
N LYS A 20 13.14 3.85 8.52
CA LYS A 20 12.13 4.75 7.95
C LYS A 20 12.69 5.78 6.98
N THR A 21 13.90 6.25 7.23
CA THR A 21 14.52 7.36 6.51
C THR A 21 15.23 6.85 5.25
N GLU A 22 16.18 5.95 5.42
CA GLU A 22 16.75 5.16 4.34
C GLU A 22 16.05 3.81 4.34
N ARG A 23 15.05 3.67 3.48
CA ARG A 23 14.14 2.52 3.54
C ARG A 23 14.84 1.24 3.16
N VAL A 24 14.68 0.23 4.00
CA VAL A 24 15.11 -1.14 3.72
C VAL A 24 13.89 -2.04 3.73
N SER A 25 13.70 -2.77 2.65
CA SER A 25 12.61 -3.73 2.56
C SER A 25 12.85 -4.96 3.42
N TYR A 26 11.79 -5.58 3.94
CA TYR A 26 11.81 -6.98 4.32
C TYR A 26 12.13 -7.86 3.11
N ASP A 27 12.61 -9.05 3.37
CA ASP A 27 13.01 -10.02 2.33
C ASP A 27 11.84 -10.48 1.46
N VAL A 28 10.63 -10.46 2.03
CA VAL A 28 9.39 -10.87 1.37
C VAL A 28 8.23 -9.98 1.77
N MET A 29 7.11 -10.09 1.06
CA MET A 29 5.86 -9.42 1.40
C MET A 29 5.41 -9.81 2.81
N THR A 30 5.09 -8.82 3.64
CA THR A 30 4.53 -9.05 4.98
C THR A 30 3.02 -9.28 4.91
N PRO A 31 2.41 -10.01 5.88
CA PRO A 31 0.95 -10.17 5.92
C PRO A 31 0.19 -8.84 6.00
N SER A 32 0.75 -7.84 6.68
CA SER A 32 0.16 -6.49 6.73
C SER A 32 0.19 -5.79 5.37
N ALA A 33 1.28 -5.94 4.61
CA ALA A 33 1.38 -5.40 3.25
C ALA A 33 0.39 -6.10 2.30
N ALA A 34 0.27 -7.43 2.38
CA ALA A 34 -0.70 -8.19 1.61
C ALA A 34 -2.14 -7.75 1.92
N ARG A 35 -2.47 -7.54 3.21
CA ARG A 35 -3.77 -6.99 3.60
C ARG A 35 -4.00 -5.61 3.01
N GLY A 36 -3.07 -4.68 3.16
CA GLY A 36 -3.18 -3.33 2.62
C GLY A 36 -3.37 -3.32 1.11
N LEU A 37 -2.74 -4.26 0.38
CA LEU A 37 -2.93 -4.44 -1.05
C LEU A 37 -4.37 -4.87 -1.37
N LEU A 38 -4.93 -5.87 -0.67
CA LEU A 38 -6.30 -6.31 -0.86
C LEU A 38 -7.31 -5.22 -0.46
N GLU A 39 -7.05 -4.47 0.61
CA GLU A 39 -7.84 -3.31 1.03
C GLU A 39 -7.81 -2.19 -0.03
N SER A 40 -6.72 -2.01 -0.76
CA SER A 40 -6.66 -1.07 -1.88
C SER A 40 -7.52 -1.48 -3.06
N VAL A 41 -7.77 -2.77 -3.25
CA VAL A 41 -8.72 -3.29 -4.24
C VAL A 41 -10.15 -3.08 -3.76
N TYR A 42 -10.45 -3.51 -2.55
CA TYR A 42 -11.76 -3.32 -1.93
C TYR A 42 -11.67 -3.26 -0.41
N TRP A 43 -12.10 -2.13 0.12
CA TRP A 43 -12.28 -1.91 1.54
C TRP A 43 -13.74 -1.53 1.85
N HIS A 44 -14.26 -2.07 2.95
CA HIS A 44 -15.59 -1.73 3.49
C HIS A 44 -15.58 -1.92 5.01
N PRO A 45 -16.27 -1.07 5.81
CA PRO A 45 -16.33 -1.23 7.27
C PRO A 45 -16.84 -2.60 7.71
N GLY A 46 -17.77 -3.18 6.95
CA GLY A 46 -18.36 -4.50 7.18
C GLY A 46 -17.48 -5.69 6.77
N LEU A 47 -16.25 -5.44 6.30
CA LEU A 47 -15.35 -6.47 5.77
C LEU A 47 -13.98 -6.37 6.42
N ARG A 48 -13.42 -7.50 6.83
CA ARG A 48 -12.05 -7.61 7.32
C ARG A 48 -11.28 -8.68 6.56
N TRP A 49 -10.20 -8.29 5.90
CA TRP A 49 -9.31 -9.22 5.21
C TRP A 49 -8.45 -10.02 6.17
N MET A 50 -8.40 -11.32 5.92
CA MET A 50 -7.54 -12.30 6.59
C MET A 50 -6.61 -12.91 5.55
N ILE A 51 -5.30 -12.87 5.84
CA ILE A 51 -4.29 -13.45 4.96
C ILE A 51 -3.98 -14.86 5.47
N ASP A 52 -4.24 -15.85 4.61
CA ASP A 52 -4.05 -17.27 4.96
C ASP A 52 -2.65 -17.73 4.58
N ARG A 53 -2.16 -17.30 3.41
CA ARG A 53 -0.87 -17.72 2.88
C ARG A 53 -0.32 -16.72 1.90
N ILE A 54 1.00 -16.54 1.90
CA ILE A 54 1.74 -15.82 0.88
C ILE A 54 2.77 -16.76 0.29
N ARG A 55 2.69 -17.03 -1.01
CA ARG A 55 3.68 -17.83 -1.74
C ARG A 55 4.63 -16.88 -2.44
N VAL A 56 5.92 -17.11 -2.27
CA VAL A 56 7.00 -16.37 -2.95
C VAL A 56 7.34 -17.12 -4.23
N CYS A 57 7.07 -16.51 -5.38
CA CYS A 57 7.21 -17.14 -6.68
C CYS A 57 8.47 -16.70 -7.44
N SER A 58 9.18 -15.68 -6.95
CA SER A 58 10.45 -15.20 -7.51
C SER A 58 11.57 -15.28 -6.49
N PRO A 59 12.83 -15.47 -6.92
CA PRO A 59 13.99 -15.39 -6.03
C PRO A 59 14.08 -14.03 -5.35
N ILE A 60 14.51 -14.02 -4.07
CA ILE A 60 14.70 -12.79 -3.31
C ILE A 60 15.94 -12.07 -3.86
N ARG A 61 15.73 -10.88 -4.44
CA ARG A 61 16.79 -10.04 -5.00
C ARG A 61 16.60 -8.62 -4.54
N PHE A 62 17.67 -7.99 -4.07
CA PHE A 62 17.69 -6.60 -3.68
C PHE A 62 18.37 -5.72 -4.73
N THR A 63 17.95 -4.47 -4.76
CA THR A 63 18.61 -3.40 -5.51
C THR A 63 18.50 -2.09 -4.75
N ASN A 64 19.40 -1.14 -5.05
CA ASN A 64 19.38 0.18 -4.47
C ASN A 64 18.74 1.17 -5.44
N ILE A 65 17.79 1.95 -4.92
CA ILE A 65 17.16 3.05 -5.64
C ILE A 65 17.44 4.34 -4.89
N ARG A 66 17.92 5.37 -5.59
CA ARG A 66 18.04 6.73 -5.05
C ARG A 66 16.81 7.53 -5.42
N ARG A 67 16.26 8.24 -4.44
CA ARG A 67 15.07 9.08 -4.62
C ARG A 67 15.29 10.44 -4.00
N ASN A 68 14.75 11.47 -4.66
CA ASN A 68 14.64 12.79 -4.07
C ASN A 68 13.42 12.82 -3.17
N GLU A 69 13.63 13.13 -1.90
CA GLU A 69 12.56 13.29 -0.90
C GLU A 69 12.63 14.68 -0.28
N VAL A 70 11.54 15.13 0.29
CA VAL A 70 11.51 16.39 1.05
C VAL A 70 12.05 16.12 2.46
N LYS A 71 13.09 16.87 2.87
CA LYS A 71 13.72 16.70 4.20
C LYS A 71 12.97 17.41 5.32
N ASP A 72 12.32 18.53 4.99
CA ASP A 72 11.68 19.38 5.97
C ASP A 72 10.24 18.95 6.23
N VAL A 73 9.78 19.24 7.44
CA VAL A 73 8.41 18.97 7.90
C VAL A 73 7.70 20.30 8.12
N ILE A 74 6.43 20.40 7.73
CA ILE A 74 5.62 21.58 8.01
C ILE A 74 5.51 21.76 9.53
N SER A 75 5.87 22.96 10.01
CA SER A 75 5.83 23.27 11.43
C SER A 75 4.40 23.29 11.97
N ALA A 76 4.11 22.43 12.95
CA ALA A 76 2.82 22.40 13.64
C ALA A 76 2.45 23.74 14.29
N ASN A 77 3.45 24.51 14.74
CA ASN A 77 3.22 25.83 15.32
C ASN A 77 2.78 26.85 14.26
N LYS A 78 3.37 26.80 13.05
CA LYS A 78 2.90 27.61 11.92
C LYS A 78 1.46 27.28 11.55
N VAL A 79 1.12 25.98 11.47
CA VAL A 79 -0.24 25.53 11.20
C VAL A 79 -1.22 26.09 12.23
N LYS A 80 -0.91 25.94 13.52
CA LYS A 80 -1.74 26.46 14.62
C LYS A 80 -1.90 27.99 14.57
N ALA A 81 -0.82 28.72 14.26
CA ALA A 81 -0.89 30.19 14.14
C ALA A 81 -1.85 30.61 13.02
N VAL A 82 -1.79 29.98 11.85
CA VAL A 82 -2.70 30.27 10.74
C VAL A 82 -4.14 29.86 11.07
N MET A 83 -4.35 28.71 11.71
CA MET A 83 -5.68 28.28 12.16
C MET A 83 -6.32 29.25 13.16
N ASN A 84 -5.51 29.94 13.96
CA ASN A 84 -5.96 30.95 14.94
C ASN A 84 -6.08 32.38 14.34
N GLY A 85 -6.12 32.50 13.02
CA GLY A 85 -6.32 33.78 12.34
C GLY A 85 -5.03 34.57 12.04
N GLY A 86 -3.87 33.94 12.21
CA GLY A 86 -2.59 34.54 11.80
C GLY A 86 -2.47 34.64 10.27
N THR A 87 -1.91 35.75 9.79
CA THR A 87 -1.58 35.95 8.37
C THR A 87 -0.21 35.39 8.07
N GLY A 88 -0.16 34.21 7.46
CA GLY A 88 1.11 33.59 7.04
C GLY A 88 0.87 32.59 5.92
N GLU A 89 1.78 32.55 4.95
CA GLU A 89 1.75 31.53 3.92
C GLU A 89 2.12 30.17 4.51
N LEU A 90 1.25 29.18 4.27
CA LEU A 90 1.43 27.81 4.75
C LEU A 90 1.77 26.89 3.58
N TYR A 91 3.03 26.91 3.17
CA TYR A 91 3.53 26.01 2.15
C TYR A 91 4.97 25.58 2.46
N LEU A 92 5.40 24.52 1.83
CA LEU A 92 6.77 24.03 1.80
C LEU A 92 7.18 23.86 0.34
N ALA A 93 8.18 24.63 -0.10
CA ALA A 93 8.71 24.50 -1.44
C ALA A 93 9.56 23.22 -1.54
N ALA A 94 8.98 22.17 -2.15
CA ALA A 94 9.64 20.87 -2.28
C ALA A 94 11.01 20.98 -3.01
N SER A 95 11.12 21.88 -4.00
CA SER A 95 12.35 22.13 -4.75
C SER A 95 13.50 22.67 -3.91
N GLU A 96 13.22 23.41 -2.83
CA GLU A 96 14.21 24.00 -1.94
C GLU A 96 14.61 23.06 -0.79
N SER A 97 13.80 22.01 -0.58
CA SER A 97 13.92 21.07 0.53
C SER A 97 14.22 19.64 0.05
N ILE A 98 14.94 19.51 -1.05
CA ILE A 98 15.30 18.20 -1.62
C ILE A 98 16.45 17.58 -0.83
N GLN A 99 16.26 16.30 -0.49
CA GLN A 99 17.32 15.42 -0.01
C GLN A 99 17.30 14.11 -0.76
N GLN A 100 18.45 13.72 -1.31
CA GLN A 100 18.59 12.41 -1.93
C GLN A 100 18.75 11.34 -0.85
N ARG A 101 17.92 10.30 -0.92
CA ARG A 101 17.94 9.16 -0.01
C ARG A 101 18.00 7.86 -0.79
N ALA A 102 18.83 6.93 -0.30
CA ALA A 102 18.89 5.58 -0.81
C ALA A 102 17.76 4.72 -0.21
N ALA A 103 17.26 3.78 -0.99
CA ALA A 103 16.34 2.75 -0.50
C ALA A 103 16.79 1.41 -1.05
N MET A 104 16.90 0.41 -0.18
CA MET A 104 17.14 -0.98 -0.57
C MET A 104 15.78 -1.66 -0.76
N VAL A 105 15.46 -1.98 -2.00
CA VAL A 105 14.17 -2.52 -2.41
C VAL A 105 14.33 -3.89 -3.04
N LEU A 106 13.26 -4.67 -3.03
CA LEU A 106 13.18 -5.92 -3.78
C LEU A 106 12.96 -5.62 -5.27
N ARG A 107 13.51 -6.46 -6.14
CA ARG A 107 13.31 -6.40 -7.59
C ARG A 107 12.72 -7.70 -8.13
N ASP A 108 11.99 -7.58 -9.24
CA ASP A 108 11.37 -8.71 -9.95
C ASP A 108 10.53 -9.58 -9.01
N VAL A 109 9.66 -8.93 -8.22
CA VAL A 109 8.85 -9.62 -7.23
C VAL A 109 7.63 -10.29 -7.84
N HIS A 110 7.29 -11.47 -7.29
CA HIS A 110 6.10 -12.22 -7.70
C HIS A 110 5.57 -13.02 -6.51
N TYR A 111 4.32 -12.80 -6.17
CA TYR A 111 3.65 -13.44 -5.03
C TYR A 111 2.27 -13.95 -5.43
N VAL A 112 1.84 -15.03 -4.77
CA VAL A 112 0.45 -15.48 -4.77
C VAL A 112 -0.08 -15.41 -3.35
N ILE A 113 -1.12 -14.64 -3.16
CA ILE A 113 -1.78 -14.39 -1.88
C ILE A 113 -3.06 -15.21 -1.82
N ASP A 114 -3.14 -16.13 -0.86
CA ASP A 114 -4.39 -16.80 -0.50
C ASP A 114 -4.99 -16.04 0.69
N ALA A 115 -6.22 -15.60 0.55
CA ALA A 115 -6.91 -14.81 1.57
C ALA A 115 -8.40 -15.08 1.59
N HIS A 116 -9.04 -14.78 2.69
CA HIS A 116 -10.49 -14.69 2.82
C HIS A 116 -10.89 -13.42 3.56
N PHE A 117 -12.15 -13.12 3.60
CA PHE A 117 -12.64 -12.04 4.44
C PHE A 117 -13.72 -12.53 5.39
N GLU A 118 -13.80 -11.88 6.52
CA GLU A 118 -14.81 -12.05 7.54
C GLU A 118 -15.74 -10.84 7.58
N MET A 119 -17.00 -11.07 7.89
CA MET A 119 -17.96 -10.00 8.14
C MET A 119 -17.71 -9.40 9.51
N THR A 120 -17.69 -8.08 9.60
CA THR A 120 -17.57 -7.35 10.87
C THR A 120 -18.93 -6.91 11.39
N PRO A 121 -19.06 -6.56 12.69
CA PRO A 121 -20.30 -5.99 13.24
C PRO A 121 -20.71 -4.65 12.60
N ALA A 122 -19.83 -3.98 11.85
CA ALA A 122 -20.12 -2.74 11.14
C ALA A 122 -20.74 -2.98 9.74
N ALA A 123 -21.11 -4.21 9.41
CA ALA A 123 -21.83 -4.51 8.18
C ALA A 123 -23.24 -3.90 8.23
N ALA A 124 -23.65 -3.25 7.15
CA ALA A 124 -24.97 -2.64 7.04
C ALA A 124 -26.06 -3.72 6.77
N PRO A 125 -27.33 -3.45 7.08
CA PRO A 125 -28.43 -4.30 6.66
C PRO A 125 -28.44 -4.45 5.14
N GLY A 126 -28.30 -5.66 4.64
CA GLY A 126 -28.17 -5.96 3.20
C GLY A 126 -26.75 -6.23 2.71
N ASP A 127 -25.75 -6.06 3.57
CA ASP A 127 -24.42 -6.57 3.30
C ASP A 127 -24.37 -8.08 3.56
N ASN A 128 -23.78 -8.80 2.63
CA ASN A 128 -23.59 -10.23 2.76
C ASN A 128 -22.32 -10.68 2.03
N HIS A 129 -21.90 -11.90 2.33
CA HIS A 129 -20.70 -12.50 1.76
C HIS A 129 -20.69 -12.51 0.24
N GLY A 130 -21.83 -12.86 -0.40
CA GLY A 130 -21.95 -12.93 -1.85
C GLY A 130 -21.73 -11.57 -2.52
N LYS A 131 -22.39 -10.52 -2.00
CA LYS A 131 -22.24 -9.15 -2.49
C LYS A 131 -20.76 -8.70 -2.46
N PHE A 132 -20.08 -8.91 -1.35
CA PHE A 132 -18.68 -8.50 -1.23
C PHE A 132 -17.76 -9.31 -2.15
N GLN A 133 -18.02 -10.62 -2.27
CA GLN A 133 -17.25 -11.49 -3.16
C GLN A 133 -17.39 -11.08 -4.64
N ASP A 134 -18.60 -10.77 -5.09
CA ASP A 134 -18.85 -10.30 -6.45
C ASP A 134 -18.17 -8.97 -6.74
N ILE A 135 -18.18 -8.05 -5.76
CA ILE A 135 -17.49 -6.75 -5.90
C ILE A 135 -15.98 -6.96 -6.01
N VAL A 136 -15.39 -7.77 -5.12
CA VAL A 136 -13.96 -8.07 -5.13
C VAL A 136 -13.55 -8.69 -6.44
N LYS A 137 -14.27 -9.76 -6.88
CA LYS A 137 -14.01 -10.46 -8.13
C LYS A 137 -14.05 -9.51 -9.33
N ARG A 138 -15.09 -8.71 -9.45
CA ARG A 138 -15.24 -7.73 -10.53
C ARG A 138 -14.13 -6.69 -10.54
N ARG A 139 -13.68 -6.20 -9.37
CA ARG A 139 -12.59 -5.24 -9.27
C ARG A 139 -11.25 -5.85 -9.65
N LEU A 140 -10.98 -7.07 -9.19
CA LEU A 140 -9.78 -7.81 -9.56
C LEU A 140 -9.72 -8.05 -11.09
N GLU A 141 -10.81 -8.52 -11.68
CA GLU A 141 -10.90 -8.75 -13.13
C GLU A 141 -10.71 -7.47 -13.97
N ARG A 142 -11.08 -6.31 -13.42
CA ARG A 142 -10.93 -5.00 -14.08
C ARG A 142 -9.64 -4.27 -13.73
N GLY A 143 -8.79 -4.85 -12.88
CA GLY A 143 -7.57 -4.19 -12.38
C GLY A 143 -7.87 -2.92 -11.58
N GLN A 144 -9.02 -2.82 -10.93
CA GLN A 144 -9.43 -1.64 -10.17
C GLN A 144 -8.85 -1.68 -8.75
N CYS A 145 -8.03 -0.69 -8.41
CA CYS A 145 -7.58 -0.46 -7.05
C CYS A 145 -7.59 1.04 -6.72
N TYR A 146 -7.65 1.39 -5.44
CA TYR A 146 -7.68 2.77 -4.98
C TYR A 146 -6.38 3.54 -5.30
N SER A 147 -5.26 2.86 -5.29
CA SER A 147 -3.94 3.46 -5.51
C SER A 147 -3.40 3.14 -6.89
N THR A 148 -3.89 3.81 -7.92
CA THR A 148 -3.28 3.76 -9.26
C THR A 148 -2.05 4.65 -9.38
N VAL A 149 -1.79 5.50 -8.40
CA VAL A 149 -0.66 6.43 -8.37
C VAL A 149 0.13 6.19 -7.09
N SER A 150 0.88 5.14 -7.08
CA SER A 150 1.99 4.97 -6.15
C SER A 150 3.28 5.12 -6.95
N TYR A 151 4.30 5.75 -6.39
CA TYR A 151 5.65 5.84 -6.95
C TYR A 151 6.35 4.47 -7.14
N THR A 152 5.66 3.41 -6.87
CA THR A 152 5.97 2.06 -7.26
C THR A 152 4.92 1.66 -8.28
N HIS A 153 5.32 1.40 -9.52
CA HIS A 153 4.46 0.77 -10.52
C HIS A 153 4.06 -0.63 -10.01
N LEU A 154 3.05 -0.67 -9.17
CA LEU A 154 2.24 -1.86 -8.97
C LEU A 154 1.24 -1.89 -10.12
N THR A 155 1.68 -2.31 -11.28
CA THR A 155 0.76 -2.89 -12.25
C THR A 155 0.26 -4.16 -11.61
N LEU A 156 -1.01 -4.16 -11.19
CA LEU A 156 -1.74 -5.36 -10.79
C LEU A 156 -2.40 -5.95 -12.05
N PRO A 157 -1.77 -6.86 -12.76
CA PRO A 157 -2.51 -7.77 -13.58
C PRO A 157 -2.99 -8.87 -12.64
N THR A 158 -4.24 -8.77 -12.24
CA THR A 158 -4.91 -9.75 -11.41
C THR A 158 -5.51 -10.82 -12.30
N LYS A 159 -5.00 -12.03 -12.21
CA LYS A 159 -5.79 -13.22 -12.60
C LYS A 159 -6.45 -13.73 -11.34
N ALA A 160 -7.77 -13.72 -11.33
CA ALA A 160 -8.58 -14.48 -10.38
C ALA A 160 -8.58 -15.95 -10.81
#